data_4ccda8872c3199db9555e2ddc015bee6
#
_entry.id   4ccda8872c3199db9555e2ddc015bee6
#
_cell.length_a   1.000
_cell.length_b   1.000
_cell.length_c   1.000
_cell.angle_alpha   90.00
_cell.angle_beta   90.00
_cell.angle_gamma   90.00
#
_symmetry.space_group_name_H-M   'P 1'
#
loop_
_entity.id
_entity.type
_entity.pdbx_description
1 polymer ?
#
loop_
_entity_poly.entity_id
_entity_poly.type
_entity_poly.pdbx_seq_one_letter_code
_entity_poly.pdbx_strand_id
1 'polypeptide(L)'
;MSISIKSKKDIEKMKIAGHKATSVLEMLREYVVPGVSTAKLDDLAFKFITEELKCIPANIGYGGFPKTLCTSVNNVICHGIPSEDKILKNGDIVNIDVTVIHEGWHGDTSQMFLVGKVAPHAKRLVDITK
;
A
#
# COMPACT_ATOMS: atom_id res chain seq x y z
N MET A 1 11.11 12.50 -23.44
CA MET A 1 11.53 12.18 -22.05
C MET A 1 12.98 11.74 -22.05
N SER A 2 13.84 12.32 -21.22
CA SER A 2 15.22 11.85 -21.05
C SER A 2 15.26 10.87 -19.87
N ILE A 3 15.98 9.76 -20.03
CA ILE A 3 16.25 8.81 -18.95
C ILE A 3 17.36 9.42 -18.08
N SER A 4 17.08 9.55 -16.78
CA SER A 4 18.05 10.07 -15.80
C SER A 4 18.72 8.91 -15.07
N ILE A 5 20.04 8.80 -15.19
CA ILE A 5 20.84 7.82 -14.45
C ILE A 5 21.08 8.36 -13.04
N LYS A 6 20.72 7.57 -12.02
CA LYS A 6 20.82 7.97 -10.62
C LYS A 6 22.25 7.81 -10.11
N SER A 7 22.74 8.83 -9.41
CA SER A 7 24.02 8.76 -8.67
C SER A 7 23.87 7.87 -7.44
N LYS A 8 25.00 7.47 -6.84
CA LYS A 8 25.00 6.73 -5.54
C LYS A 8 24.22 7.48 -4.45
N LYS A 9 24.35 8.82 -4.40
CA LYS A 9 23.62 9.66 -3.44
C LYS A 9 22.11 9.65 -3.70
N ASP A 10 21.70 9.65 -4.96
CA ASP A 10 20.27 9.55 -5.32
C ASP A 10 19.69 8.19 -4.93
N ILE A 11 20.46 7.11 -5.15
CA ILE A 11 20.06 5.75 -4.77
C ILE A 11 19.82 5.65 -3.26
N GLU A 12 20.69 6.23 -2.44
CA GLU A 12 20.51 6.23 -0.97
C GLU A 12 19.22 6.97 -0.57
N LYS A 13 18.91 8.10 -1.21
CA LYS A 13 17.63 8.81 -0.96
C LYS A 13 16.41 8.00 -1.38
N MET A 14 16.50 7.31 -2.52
CA MET A 14 15.44 6.41 -2.98
C MET A 14 15.23 5.24 -2.01
N LYS A 15 16.31 4.67 -1.46
CA LYS A 15 16.22 3.63 -0.43
C LYS A 15 15.47 4.13 0.82
N ILE A 16 15.76 5.34 1.28
CA ILE A 16 15.07 5.93 2.42
C ILE A 16 13.57 6.05 2.14
N ALA A 17 13.18 6.57 0.97
CA ALA A 17 11.77 6.66 0.56
C ALA A 17 11.11 5.27 0.48
N GLY A 18 11.80 4.28 -0.09
CA GLY A 18 11.34 2.89 -0.17
C GLY A 18 11.13 2.25 1.21
N HIS A 19 12.06 2.44 2.15
CA HIS A 19 11.91 1.96 3.53
C HIS A 19 10.72 2.61 4.23
N LYS A 20 10.48 3.90 4.01
CA LYS A 20 9.30 4.58 4.55
C LYS A 20 7.99 4.02 3.96
N ALA A 21 7.95 3.73 2.67
CA ALA A 21 6.79 3.08 2.05
C ALA A 21 6.55 1.68 2.64
N THR A 22 7.59 0.88 2.80
CA THR A 22 7.50 -0.46 3.41
C THR A 22 6.99 -0.39 4.86
N SER A 23 7.42 0.58 5.65
CA SER A 23 6.96 0.73 7.05
C SER A 23 5.47 1.01 7.16
N VAL A 24 4.84 1.61 6.14
CA VAL A 24 3.37 1.76 6.10
C VAL A 24 2.69 0.39 6.02
N LEU A 25 3.17 -0.49 5.14
CA LEU A 25 2.62 -1.86 5.00
C LEU A 25 2.85 -2.70 6.27
N GLU A 26 4.00 -2.53 6.91
CA GLU A 26 4.31 -3.20 8.18
C GLU A 26 3.37 -2.73 9.29
N MET A 27 3.13 -1.43 9.41
CA MET A 27 2.18 -0.86 10.37
C MET A 27 0.76 -1.36 10.12
N LEU A 28 0.32 -1.44 8.87
CA LEU A 28 -1.03 -1.90 8.53
C LEU A 28 -1.28 -3.38 8.81
N ARG A 29 -0.24 -4.19 8.91
CA ARG A 29 -0.34 -5.66 9.04
C ARG A 29 -1.26 -6.12 10.15
N GLU A 30 -1.21 -5.48 11.31
CA GLU A 30 -2.05 -5.84 12.47
C GLU A 30 -3.51 -5.42 12.31
N TYR A 31 -3.81 -4.47 11.40
CA TYR A 31 -5.15 -3.97 11.14
C TYR A 31 -5.87 -4.69 10.00
N VAL A 32 -5.15 -5.49 9.19
CA VAL A 32 -5.74 -6.24 8.08
C VAL A 32 -6.37 -7.53 8.61
N VAL A 33 -7.54 -7.38 9.21
CA VAL A 33 -8.31 -8.45 9.85
C VAL A 33 -9.75 -8.45 9.35
N PRO A 34 -10.48 -9.58 9.48
CA PRO A 34 -11.90 -9.61 9.14
C PRO A 34 -12.69 -8.53 9.90
N GLY A 35 -13.57 -7.82 9.21
CA GLY A 35 -14.41 -6.76 9.78
C GLY A 35 -13.88 -5.34 9.60
N VAL A 36 -12.63 -5.15 9.17
CA VAL A 36 -12.11 -3.80 8.88
C VAL A 36 -12.57 -3.32 7.51
N SER A 37 -12.93 -2.03 7.40
CA SER A 37 -13.16 -1.42 6.09
C SER A 37 -11.85 -1.02 5.42
N THR A 38 -11.81 -1.03 4.09
CA THR A 38 -10.63 -0.56 3.36
C THR A 38 -10.42 0.95 3.55
N ALA A 39 -11.49 1.73 3.79
CA ALA A 39 -11.37 3.14 4.16
C ALA A 39 -10.66 3.33 5.50
N LYS A 40 -10.92 2.47 6.50
CA LYS A 40 -10.22 2.53 7.80
C LYS A 40 -8.72 2.30 7.64
N LEU A 41 -8.32 1.37 6.78
CA LEU A 41 -6.90 1.13 6.47
C LEU A 41 -6.26 2.36 5.80
N ASP A 42 -7.01 3.01 4.89
CA ASP A 42 -6.57 4.24 4.23
C ASP A 42 -6.34 5.39 5.22
N ASP A 43 -7.28 5.60 6.16
CA ASP A 43 -7.16 6.61 7.20
C ASP A 43 -5.96 6.39 8.11
N LEU A 44 -5.70 5.14 8.50
CA LEU A 44 -4.53 4.77 9.30
C LEU A 44 -3.23 5.07 8.54
N ALA A 45 -3.18 4.68 7.26
CA ALA A 45 -2.03 4.95 6.41
C ALA A 45 -1.78 6.44 6.22
N PHE A 46 -2.84 7.23 5.95
CA PHE A 46 -2.74 8.67 5.81
C PHE A 46 -2.11 9.33 7.03
N LYS A 47 -2.62 9.01 8.22
CA LYS A 47 -2.08 9.54 9.48
C LYS A 47 -0.62 9.15 9.70
N PHE A 48 -0.31 7.87 9.51
CA PHE A 48 1.05 7.37 9.69
C PHE A 48 2.04 8.05 8.73
N ILE A 49 1.67 8.18 7.45
CA ILE A 49 2.51 8.85 6.43
C ILE A 49 2.74 10.31 6.76
N THR A 50 1.68 11.05 7.13
CA THR A 50 1.77 12.50 7.34
C THR A 50 2.29 12.88 8.73
N GLU A 51 1.87 12.18 9.77
CA GLU A 51 2.16 12.55 11.16
C GLU A 51 3.43 11.89 11.69
N GLU A 52 3.68 10.60 11.39
CA GLU A 52 4.84 9.86 11.88
C GLU A 52 6.03 9.93 10.91
N LEU A 53 5.80 9.57 9.64
CA LEU A 53 6.87 9.54 8.65
C LEU A 53 7.25 10.92 8.10
N LYS A 54 6.40 11.93 8.30
CA LYS A 54 6.56 13.28 7.73
C LYS A 54 6.76 13.24 6.21
N CYS A 55 5.99 12.40 5.54
CA CYS A 55 5.99 12.21 4.10
C CYS A 55 4.68 12.71 3.47
N ILE A 56 4.67 12.80 2.16
CA ILE A 56 3.48 13.14 1.38
C ILE A 56 2.91 11.84 0.79
N PRO A 57 1.60 11.53 0.97
CA PRO A 57 0.97 10.43 0.26
C PRO A 57 0.83 10.77 -1.23
N ALA A 58 1.54 10.04 -2.09
CA ALA A 58 1.69 10.40 -3.49
C ALA A 58 0.47 10.07 -4.36
N ASN A 59 -0.36 9.11 -3.94
CA ASN A 59 -1.51 8.68 -4.73
C ASN A 59 -2.62 9.73 -4.76
N ILE A 60 -2.80 10.50 -3.68
CA ILE A 60 -3.87 11.50 -3.58
C ILE A 60 -3.69 12.58 -4.65
N GLY A 61 -4.70 12.71 -5.51
CA GLY A 61 -4.71 13.68 -6.59
C GLY A 61 -4.00 13.24 -7.86
N TYR A 62 -3.23 12.16 -7.83
CA TYR A 62 -2.58 11.64 -9.04
C TYR A 62 -3.62 11.05 -10.00
N GLY A 63 -3.75 11.64 -11.19
CA GLY A 63 -4.79 11.26 -12.14
C GLY A 63 -6.22 11.33 -11.58
N GLY A 64 -6.45 12.14 -10.55
CA GLY A 64 -7.76 12.26 -9.87
C GLY A 64 -8.03 11.16 -8.84
N PHE A 65 -7.04 10.33 -8.47
CA PHE A 65 -7.21 9.29 -7.45
C PHE A 65 -7.47 9.91 -6.07
N PRO A 66 -8.55 9.50 -5.34
CA PRO A 66 -9.03 10.25 -4.18
C PRO A 66 -8.47 9.81 -2.84
N LYS A 67 -7.63 8.76 -2.80
CA LYS A 67 -7.23 8.06 -1.57
C LYS A 67 -5.71 7.90 -1.46
N THR A 68 -5.26 7.52 -0.26
CA THR A 68 -3.84 7.30 0.06
C THR A 68 -3.32 5.97 -0.45
N LEU A 69 -4.13 4.92 -0.30
CA LEU A 69 -3.81 3.55 -0.68
C LEU A 69 -4.60 3.12 -1.92
N CYS A 70 -4.04 2.16 -2.67
CA CYS A 70 -4.86 1.27 -3.47
C CYS A 70 -5.11 -0.02 -2.68
N THR A 71 -6.38 -0.41 -2.56
CA THR A 71 -6.80 -1.63 -1.83
C THR A 71 -7.58 -2.55 -2.75
N SER A 72 -6.87 -3.49 -3.37
CA SER A 72 -7.43 -4.37 -4.41
C SER A 72 -7.78 -5.72 -3.82
N VAL A 73 -9.08 -5.96 -3.58
CA VAL A 73 -9.60 -7.13 -2.88
C VAL A 73 -10.03 -8.20 -3.89
N ASN A 74 -9.56 -9.42 -3.69
CA ASN A 74 -9.92 -10.62 -4.48
C ASN A 74 -9.71 -10.43 -6.00
N ASN A 75 -10.79 -10.32 -6.78
CA ASN A 75 -10.76 -10.20 -8.24
C ASN A 75 -10.42 -8.80 -8.77
N VAL A 76 -10.26 -7.81 -7.89
CA VAL A 76 -9.78 -6.48 -8.28
C VAL A 76 -8.29 -6.56 -8.52
N ILE A 77 -7.87 -6.32 -9.77
CA ILE A 77 -6.47 -6.51 -10.20
C ILE A 77 -5.56 -5.44 -9.60
N CYS A 78 -5.95 -4.16 -9.70
CA CYS A 78 -5.19 -3.02 -9.18
C CYS A 78 -6.08 -1.79 -9.00
N HIS A 79 -5.54 -0.75 -8.36
CA HIS A 79 -6.17 0.56 -8.16
C HIS A 79 -7.54 0.51 -7.47
N GLY A 80 -7.80 -0.51 -6.64
CA GLY A 80 -9.00 -0.56 -5.80
C GLY A 80 -9.09 0.65 -4.89
N ILE A 81 -10.20 1.39 -4.98
CA ILE A 81 -10.40 2.61 -4.19
C ILE A 81 -10.91 2.23 -2.78
N PRO A 82 -10.22 2.63 -1.72
CA PRO A 82 -10.69 2.45 -0.34
C PRO A 82 -12.10 3.00 -0.11
N SER A 83 -12.96 2.20 0.53
CA SER A 83 -14.38 2.52 0.76
C SER A 83 -14.83 2.02 2.13
N GLU A 84 -15.74 2.76 2.76
CA GLU A 84 -16.44 2.35 4.00
C GLU A 84 -17.28 1.08 3.77
N ASP A 85 -17.85 0.93 2.58
CA ASP A 85 -18.71 -0.22 2.24
C ASP A 85 -17.91 -1.49 1.94
N LYS A 86 -16.59 -1.37 1.69
CA LYS A 86 -15.73 -2.53 1.42
C LYS A 86 -15.11 -3.05 2.71
N ILE A 87 -15.85 -3.94 3.35
CA ILE A 87 -15.42 -4.61 4.59
C ILE A 87 -14.68 -5.91 4.23
N LEU A 88 -13.48 -6.08 4.76
CA LEU A 88 -12.70 -7.30 4.58
C LEU A 88 -13.33 -8.47 5.35
N LYS A 89 -13.38 -9.63 4.71
CA LYS A 89 -13.98 -10.85 5.26
C LYS A 89 -12.94 -11.94 5.44
N ASN A 90 -13.21 -12.86 6.35
CA ASN A 90 -12.41 -14.07 6.48
C ASN A 90 -12.34 -14.83 5.14
N GLY A 91 -11.14 -15.09 4.67
CA GLY A 91 -10.91 -15.74 3.38
C GLY A 91 -10.55 -14.79 2.23
N ASP A 92 -10.69 -13.49 2.39
CA ASP A 92 -10.27 -12.52 1.39
C ASP A 92 -8.73 -12.48 1.26
N ILE A 93 -8.27 -12.13 0.06
CA ILE A 93 -6.90 -11.68 -0.19
C ILE A 93 -6.98 -10.21 -0.63
N VAL A 94 -6.07 -9.39 -0.18
CA VAL A 94 -6.04 -7.97 -0.56
C VAL A 94 -4.62 -7.52 -0.87
N ASN A 95 -4.44 -6.90 -2.04
CA ASN A 95 -3.24 -6.15 -2.34
C ASN A 95 -3.39 -4.74 -1.77
N ILE A 96 -2.43 -4.33 -0.96
CA ILE A 96 -2.32 -2.95 -0.49
C ILE A 96 -1.08 -2.34 -1.12
N ASP A 97 -1.29 -1.26 -1.84
CA ASP A 97 -0.27 -0.55 -2.61
C ASP A 97 -0.17 0.89 -2.10
N VAL A 98 1.04 1.33 -1.83
CA VAL A 98 1.32 2.65 -1.24
C VAL A 98 2.52 3.30 -1.90
N THR A 99 2.37 4.59 -2.22
CA THR A 99 3.47 5.44 -2.68
C THR A 99 3.59 6.65 -1.76
N VAL A 100 4.79 6.88 -1.26
CA VAL A 100 5.12 8.06 -0.44
C VAL A 100 6.18 8.92 -1.12
N ILE A 101 6.14 10.23 -0.84
CA ILE A 101 7.20 11.15 -1.26
C ILE A 101 7.95 11.62 -0.03
N HIS A 102 9.25 11.36 0.00
CA HIS A 102 10.17 11.84 1.04
C HIS A 102 11.25 12.70 0.41
N GLU A 103 11.33 13.97 0.80
CA GLU A 103 12.29 14.94 0.24
C GLU A 103 12.35 14.96 -1.30
N GLY A 104 11.19 14.83 -1.94
CA GLY A 104 11.07 14.81 -3.41
C GLY A 104 11.34 13.44 -4.06
N TRP A 105 11.65 12.39 -3.29
CA TRP A 105 11.89 11.03 -3.79
C TRP A 105 10.69 10.12 -3.51
N HIS A 106 10.27 9.38 -4.52
CA HIS A 106 9.17 8.42 -4.40
C HIS A 106 9.66 7.08 -3.87
N GLY A 107 8.95 6.55 -2.88
CA GLY A 107 9.02 5.16 -2.46
C GLY A 107 7.67 4.51 -2.76
N ASP A 108 7.68 3.47 -3.57
CA ASP A 108 6.51 2.77 -4.06
C ASP A 108 6.65 1.27 -3.79
N THR A 109 5.65 0.67 -3.16
CA THR A 109 5.65 -0.76 -2.84
C THR A 109 4.24 -1.27 -2.58
N SER A 110 4.03 -2.55 -2.86
CA SER A 110 2.79 -3.22 -2.54
C SER A 110 3.02 -4.58 -1.89
N GLN A 111 2.01 -5.07 -1.19
CA GLN A 111 2.03 -6.39 -0.59
C GLN A 111 0.64 -7.02 -0.60
N MET A 112 0.61 -8.34 -0.82
CA MET A 112 -0.58 -9.14 -0.60
C MET A 112 -0.74 -9.51 0.87
N PHE A 113 -1.95 -9.35 1.39
CA PHE A 113 -2.34 -9.77 2.74
C PHE A 113 -3.42 -10.84 2.67
N LEU A 114 -3.31 -11.83 3.55
CA LEU A 114 -4.31 -12.87 3.75
C LEU A 114 -5.20 -12.46 4.91
N VAL A 115 -6.51 -12.41 4.68
CA VAL A 115 -7.48 -11.96 5.70
C VAL A 115 -8.08 -13.19 6.40
N GLY A 116 -7.65 -13.45 7.62
CA GLY A 116 -8.06 -14.63 8.35
C GLY A 116 -7.62 -15.94 7.68
N LYS A 117 -8.51 -16.94 7.65
CA LYS A 117 -8.24 -18.25 7.04
C LYS A 117 -8.63 -18.25 5.56
N VAL A 118 -7.62 -18.29 4.70
CA VAL A 118 -7.76 -18.21 3.25
C VAL A 118 -7.74 -19.62 2.62
N ALA A 119 -8.47 -19.79 1.51
CA ALA A 119 -8.49 -21.05 0.77
C ALA A 119 -7.08 -21.42 0.22
N PRO A 120 -6.71 -22.73 0.16
CA PRO A 120 -5.38 -23.16 -0.25
C PRO A 120 -4.94 -22.62 -1.63
N HIS A 121 -5.85 -22.57 -2.60
CA HIS A 121 -5.53 -22.06 -3.94
C HIS A 121 -5.22 -20.57 -3.94
N ALA A 122 -5.93 -19.76 -3.13
CA ALA A 122 -5.66 -18.34 -2.98
C ALA A 122 -4.33 -18.08 -2.26
N LYS A 123 -4.06 -18.86 -1.19
CA LYS A 123 -2.76 -18.81 -0.51
C LYS A 123 -1.62 -19.16 -1.45
N ARG A 124 -1.78 -20.25 -2.25
CA ARG A 124 -0.77 -20.66 -3.23
C ARG A 124 -0.49 -19.57 -4.26
N LEU A 125 -1.53 -18.90 -4.76
CA LEU A 125 -1.37 -17.77 -5.69
C LEU A 125 -0.49 -16.67 -5.07
N VAL A 126 -0.80 -16.26 -3.84
CA VAL A 126 -0.04 -15.23 -3.12
C VAL A 126 1.41 -15.66 -2.89
N ASP A 127 1.64 -16.91 -2.48
CA ASP A 127 2.99 -17.42 -2.18
C ASP A 127 3.88 -17.52 -3.44
N ILE A 128 3.28 -17.82 -4.61
CA ILE A 128 4.04 -17.97 -5.88
C ILE A 128 4.36 -16.62 -6.52
N THR A 129 3.49 -15.61 -6.31
CA THR A 129 3.63 -14.28 -6.93
C THR A 129 4.35 -13.26 -6.05
N LYS A 130 4.84 -13.69 -4.91
CA LYS A 130 5.51 -12.83 -3.92
C LYS A 130 6.96 -12.47 -4.30
#